data_2812d923948297c50b55a98a00cb56f6
#
_entry.id   2812d923948297c50b55a98a00cb56f6
#
_cell.length_a   1.000
_cell.length_b   1.000
_cell.length_c   1.000
_cell.angle_alpha   90.00
_cell.angle_beta   90.00
_cell.angle_gamma   90.00
#
_symmetry.space_group_name_H-M   'P 1'
#
loop_
_entity.id
_entity.type
_entity.pdbx_description
1 polymer ?
#
loop_
_entity_poly.entity_id
_entity_poly.type
_entity_poly.pdbx_seq_one_letter_code
_entity_poly.pdbx_strand_id
1 'polypeptide(L)'
;MGIMTEAEFDIPLDFNGPGKVGCLGLGTAAVAVIDDQTSMVDVLHNVCQFFSHESCGQCTPCREGTGWMLKIVDRMRRGQGRKEDLDVLVDVADRIGIMPGTTICGLADGAGWPVKTAIRKFRAEFEDAIRQGERSKYAKSLTVVGSH
;
A
#
# COMPACT_ATOMS: atom_id res chain seq x y z
N MET A 1 -7.29 5.86 -7.48
CA MET A 1 -6.26 5.57 -6.48
C MET A 1 -5.24 4.60 -7.03
N GLY A 2 -3.99 4.76 -6.65
CA GLY A 2 -2.85 3.95 -7.08
C GLY A 2 -1.58 4.77 -7.02
N ILE A 3 -0.43 4.12 -7.12
CA ILE A 3 0.88 4.75 -7.13
C ILE A 3 1.39 4.79 -8.57
N MET A 4 1.91 5.94 -9.00
CA MET A 4 2.49 6.16 -10.32
C MET A 4 3.97 6.42 -10.19
N THR A 5 4.72 6.04 -11.23
CA THR A 5 6.15 6.34 -11.38
C THR A 5 6.34 7.67 -12.10
N GLU A 6 7.54 8.26 -12.03
CA GLU A 6 7.89 9.49 -12.75
C GLU A 6 7.61 9.38 -14.27
N ALA A 7 7.87 8.23 -14.86
CA ALA A 7 7.60 7.99 -16.30
C ALA A 7 6.10 8.08 -16.67
N GLU A 8 5.22 8.10 -15.70
CA GLU A 8 3.76 8.14 -15.87
C GLU A 8 3.17 9.53 -15.52
N PHE A 9 3.99 10.54 -15.21
CA PHE A 9 3.52 11.85 -14.77
C PHE A 9 2.82 12.66 -15.87
N ASP A 10 3.12 12.40 -17.14
CA ASP A 10 2.50 13.12 -18.28
C ASP A 10 1.09 12.63 -18.62
N ILE A 11 0.53 11.72 -17.82
CA ILE A 11 -0.82 11.21 -18.06
C ILE A 11 -1.85 12.27 -17.67
N PRO A 12 -2.84 12.55 -18.53
CA PRO A 12 -3.96 13.40 -18.15
C PRO A 12 -4.68 12.85 -16.93
N LEU A 13 -4.87 13.68 -15.92
CA LEU A 13 -5.65 13.35 -14.71
C LEU A 13 -7.15 13.50 -15.01
N ASP A 14 -7.63 12.76 -15.99
CA ASP A 14 -9.04 12.59 -16.31
C ASP A 14 -9.57 11.25 -15.76
N PHE A 15 -10.84 10.93 -16.04
CA PHE A 15 -11.44 9.68 -15.55
C PHE A 15 -10.79 8.40 -16.09
N ASN A 16 -10.13 8.47 -17.25
CA ASN A 16 -9.56 7.32 -17.94
C ASN A 16 -8.02 7.24 -17.82
N GLY A 17 -7.36 8.38 -17.60
CA GLY A 17 -5.89 8.49 -17.57
C GLY A 17 -5.24 7.54 -16.58
N PRO A 18 -5.57 7.61 -15.28
CA PRO A 18 -4.95 6.75 -14.26
C PRO A 18 -5.16 5.25 -14.51
N GLY A 19 -6.30 4.86 -15.12
CA GLY A 19 -6.56 3.47 -15.49
C GLY A 19 -5.57 2.91 -16.51
N LYS A 20 -5.06 3.74 -17.42
CA LYS A 20 -4.09 3.35 -18.46
C LYS A 20 -2.75 2.89 -17.89
N VAL A 21 -2.40 3.37 -16.69
CA VAL A 21 -1.18 3.00 -15.97
C VAL A 21 -1.44 2.06 -14.80
N GLY A 22 -2.57 1.39 -14.81
CA GLY A 22 -2.90 0.36 -13.84
C GLY A 22 -3.33 0.88 -12.47
N CYS A 23 -3.75 2.15 -12.36
CA CYS A 23 -4.41 2.67 -11.16
C CYS A 23 -5.92 2.42 -11.24
N LEU A 24 -6.62 2.44 -10.09
CA LEU A 24 -8.07 2.24 -10.06
C LEU A 24 -8.83 3.35 -10.81
N GLY A 25 -8.36 4.58 -10.74
CA GLY A 25 -9.00 5.75 -11.33
C GLY A 25 -8.61 7.02 -10.60
N LEU A 26 -9.19 8.14 -11.04
CA LEU A 26 -8.88 9.49 -10.51
C LEU A 26 -9.26 9.65 -9.03
N GLY A 27 -10.33 8.99 -8.58
CA GLY A 27 -10.83 9.14 -7.21
C GLY A 27 -11.26 10.58 -6.93
N THR A 28 -10.74 11.16 -5.83
CA THR A 28 -11.00 12.57 -5.44
C THR A 28 -10.11 13.57 -6.15
N ALA A 29 -9.29 13.16 -7.10
CA ALA A 29 -8.25 13.95 -7.76
C ALA A 29 -7.18 14.51 -6.80
N ALA A 30 -7.09 13.98 -5.57
CA ALA A 30 -6.00 14.33 -4.68
C ALA A 30 -4.70 13.68 -5.16
N VAL A 31 -3.65 14.49 -5.29
CA VAL A 31 -2.32 14.07 -5.72
C VAL A 31 -1.32 14.40 -4.61
N ALA A 32 -0.52 13.41 -4.23
CA ALA A 32 0.63 13.59 -3.36
C ALA A 32 1.90 13.25 -4.15
N VAL A 33 2.82 14.19 -4.21
CA VAL A 33 4.14 13.98 -4.83
C VAL A 33 5.10 13.51 -3.74
N ILE A 34 5.82 12.45 -4.01
CA ILE A 34 6.76 11.82 -3.09
C ILE A 34 8.15 11.91 -3.72
N ASP A 35 9.13 12.36 -2.95
CA ASP A 35 10.51 12.46 -3.40
C ASP A 35 11.21 11.08 -3.44
N ASP A 36 12.35 11.02 -4.09
CA ASP A 36 13.17 9.82 -4.24
C ASP A 36 13.93 9.43 -2.96
N GLN A 37 13.87 10.25 -1.91
CA GLN A 37 14.48 9.97 -0.61
C GLN A 37 13.51 9.25 0.34
N THR A 38 12.23 9.20 -0.02
CA THR A 38 11.20 8.59 0.81
C THR A 38 11.02 7.12 0.43
N SER A 39 11.17 6.23 1.42
CA SER A 39 10.98 4.79 1.21
C SER A 39 9.56 4.44 0.81
N MET A 40 9.39 3.69 -0.26
CA MET A 40 8.09 3.17 -0.69
C MET A 40 7.47 2.21 0.33
N VAL A 41 8.26 1.57 1.17
CA VAL A 41 7.77 0.76 2.29
C VAL A 41 7.06 1.65 3.32
N ASP A 42 7.61 2.83 3.63
CA ASP A 42 6.98 3.78 4.55
C ASP A 42 5.72 4.41 3.95
N VAL A 43 5.76 4.75 2.66
CA VAL A 43 4.59 5.25 1.94
C VAL A 43 3.46 4.23 1.99
N LEU A 44 3.75 2.98 1.63
CA LEU A 44 2.76 1.92 1.62
C LEU A 44 2.25 1.60 3.03
N HIS A 45 3.13 1.64 4.05
CA HIS A 45 2.73 1.48 5.44
C HIS A 45 1.71 2.54 5.87
N ASN A 46 1.97 3.81 5.55
CA ASN A 46 1.05 4.90 5.88
C ASN A 46 -0.32 4.70 5.21
N VAL A 47 -0.33 4.33 3.93
CA VAL A 47 -1.56 4.04 3.19
C VAL A 47 -2.32 2.86 3.81
N CYS A 48 -1.64 1.75 4.11
CA CYS A 48 -2.26 0.59 4.74
C CYS A 48 -2.80 0.91 6.14
N GLN A 49 -2.08 1.73 6.92
CA GLN A 49 -2.51 2.18 8.24
C GLN A 49 -3.80 2.99 8.14
N PHE A 50 -3.85 3.94 7.21
CA PHE A 50 -5.06 4.74 6.95
C PHE A 50 -6.26 3.84 6.64
N PHE A 51 -6.16 2.98 5.64
CA PHE A 51 -7.29 2.14 5.24
C PHE A 51 -7.70 1.10 6.29
N SER A 52 -6.76 0.59 7.07
CA SER A 52 -7.07 -0.30 8.19
C SER A 52 -7.84 0.42 9.29
N HIS A 53 -7.53 1.70 9.53
CA HIS A 53 -8.23 2.55 10.50
C HIS A 53 -9.62 2.95 10.01
N GLU A 54 -9.74 3.32 8.74
CA GLU A 54 -10.99 3.80 8.14
C GLU A 54 -11.98 2.68 7.78
N SER A 55 -11.58 1.42 7.89
CA SER A 55 -12.51 0.30 7.68
C SER A 55 -13.59 0.30 8.75
N CYS A 56 -14.85 0.40 8.33
CA CYS A 56 -15.99 0.36 9.26
C CYS A 56 -16.22 -1.02 9.90
N GLY A 57 -15.50 -2.06 9.43
CA GLY A 57 -15.59 -3.43 9.95
C GLY A 57 -16.78 -4.26 9.48
N GLN A 58 -17.68 -3.71 8.66
CA GLN A 58 -18.89 -4.41 8.20
C GLN A 58 -18.56 -5.65 7.37
N CYS A 59 -17.70 -5.50 6.35
CA CYS A 59 -17.34 -6.61 5.47
C CYS A 59 -16.09 -7.31 6.01
N THR A 60 -16.20 -8.60 6.30
CA THR A 60 -15.08 -9.39 6.82
C THR A 60 -13.82 -9.31 5.96
N PRO A 61 -13.87 -9.45 4.60
CA PRO A 61 -12.68 -9.33 3.78
C PRO A 61 -11.99 -7.96 3.88
N CYS A 62 -12.75 -6.87 3.99
CA CYS A 62 -12.20 -5.54 4.20
C CYS A 62 -11.56 -5.41 5.58
N ARG A 63 -12.30 -5.72 6.64
CA ARG A 63 -11.84 -5.63 8.03
C ARG A 63 -10.54 -6.41 8.25
N GLU A 64 -10.53 -7.67 7.85
CA GLU A 64 -9.38 -8.54 8.06
C GLU A 64 -8.26 -8.26 7.04
N GLY A 65 -8.61 -8.09 5.76
CA GLY A 65 -7.63 -7.91 4.69
C GLY A 65 -6.82 -6.62 4.83
N THR A 66 -7.46 -5.49 5.18
CA THR A 66 -6.72 -4.24 5.42
C THR A 66 -5.78 -4.37 6.61
N GLY A 67 -6.22 -5.03 7.68
CA GLY A 67 -5.39 -5.33 8.85
C GLY A 67 -4.22 -6.26 8.53
N TRP A 68 -4.43 -7.26 7.67
CA TRP A 68 -3.35 -8.17 7.24
C TRP A 68 -2.32 -7.46 6.37
N MET A 69 -2.76 -6.65 5.41
CA MET A 69 -1.85 -5.85 4.59
C MET A 69 -0.99 -4.94 5.48
N LEU A 70 -1.59 -4.24 6.44
CA LEU A 70 -0.85 -3.41 7.39
C LEU A 70 0.20 -4.21 8.17
N LYS A 71 -0.17 -5.35 8.75
CA LYS A 71 0.76 -6.21 9.53
C LYS A 71 1.93 -6.70 8.69
N ILE A 72 1.70 -7.04 7.43
CA ILE A 72 2.76 -7.53 6.53
C ILE A 72 3.73 -6.37 6.20
N VAL A 73 3.21 -5.20 5.83
CA VAL A 73 4.06 -4.04 5.51
C VAL A 73 4.81 -3.55 6.76
N ASP A 74 4.17 -3.54 7.93
CA ASP A 74 4.82 -3.20 9.19
C ASP A 74 5.98 -4.17 9.53
N ARG A 75 5.81 -5.46 9.24
CA ARG A 75 6.90 -6.44 9.38
C ARG A 75 8.06 -6.15 8.43
N MET A 76 7.80 -5.78 7.18
CA MET A 76 8.84 -5.37 6.23
C MET A 76 9.57 -4.11 6.74
N ARG A 77 8.82 -3.13 7.21
CA ARG A 77 9.35 -1.89 7.78
C ARG A 77 10.28 -2.12 8.97
N ARG A 78 10.01 -3.16 9.77
CA ARG A 78 10.86 -3.58 10.89
C ARG A 78 12.06 -4.45 10.48
N GLY A 79 12.28 -4.66 9.18
CA GLY A 79 13.35 -5.53 8.68
C GLY A 79 13.10 -7.03 8.89
N GLN A 80 11.85 -7.43 9.12
CA GLN A 80 11.41 -8.81 9.36
C GLN A 80 10.57 -9.36 8.21
N GLY A 81 10.53 -8.64 7.07
CA GLY A 81 9.82 -9.04 5.87
C GLY A 81 10.42 -10.29 5.24
N ARG A 82 9.59 -11.05 4.54
CA ARG A 82 9.96 -12.22 3.76
C ARG A 82 9.63 -11.97 2.29
N LYS A 83 10.35 -12.59 1.39
CA LYS A 83 10.14 -12.39 -0.06
C LYS A 83 8.72 -12.79 -0.49
N GLU A 84 8.19 -13.85 0.11
CA GLU A 84 6.84 -14.35 -0.12
C GLU A 84 5.77 -13.36 0.31
N ASP A 85 6.09 -12.45 1.23
CA ASP A 85 5.15 -11.43 1.71
C ASP A 85 4.67 -10.50 0.59
N LEU A 86 5.49 -10.27 -0.44
CA LEU A 86 5.12 -9.44 -1.58
C LEU A 86 3.98 -10.06 -2.40
N ASP A 87 4.05 -11.35 -2.63
CA ASP A 87 3.04 -12.07 -3.38
C ASP A 87 1.76 -12.25 -2.54
N VAL A 88 1.91 -12.47 -1.24
CA VAL A 88 0.78 -12.50 -0.29
C VAL A 88 0.05 -11.16 -0.23
N LEU A 89 0.78 -10.03 -0.23
CA LEU A 89 0.17 -8.69 -0.27
C LEU A 89 -0.68 -8.49 -1.52
N VAL A 90 -0.17 -8.88 -2.68
CA VAL A 90 -0.91 -8.78 -3.94
C VAL A 90 -2.13 -9.70 -3.92
N ASP A 91 -1.99 -10.94 -3.45
CA ASP A 91 -3.11 -11.89 -3.36
C ASP A 91 -4.23 -11.39 -2.44
N VAL A 92 -3.89 -10.84 -1.26
CA VAL A 92 -4.88 -10.24 -0.37
C VAL A 92 -5.56 -9.04 -1.05
N ALA A 93 -4.77 -8.15 -1.67
CA ALA A 93 -5.29 -6.96 -2.34
C ALA A 93 -6.19 -7.28 -3.54
N ASP A 94 -5.97 -8.41 -4.22
CA ASP A 94 -6.80 -8.85 -5.33
C ASP A 94 -8.12 -9.51 -4.88
N ARG A 95 -8.19 -9.99 -3.63
CA ARG A 95 -9.36 -10.69 -3.09
C ARG A 95 -10.33 -9.81 -2.31
N ILE A 96 -9.94 -8.58 -1.95
CA ILE A 96 -10.78 -7.64 -1.23
C ILE A 96 -11.30 -6.55 -2.17
N GLY A 97 -12.58 -6.23 -2.09
CA GLY A 97 -13.17 -5.13 -2.85
C GLY A 97 -14.49 -5.47 -3.51
N ILE A 98 -15.06 -4.50 -4.19
CA ILE A 98 -16.27 -4.66 -4.99
C ILE A 98 -15.98 -5.48 -6.24
N MET A 99 -14.83 -5.27 -6.87
CA MET A 99 -14.49 -5.96 -8.12
C MET A 99 -14.44 -7.49 -7.96
N PRO A 100 -13.82 -8.06 -6.91
CA PRO A 100 -13.96 -9.49 -6.63
C PRO A 100 -15.30 -9.89 -5.99
N GLY A 101 -16.21 -8.94 -5.74
CA GLY A 101 -17.53 -9.21 -5.15
C GLY A 101 -17.51 -9.56 -3.67
N THR A 102 -16.49 -9.16 -2.95
CA THR A 102 -16.29 -9.54 -1.52
C THR A 102 -16.63 -8.44 -0.52
N THR A 103 -16.87 -7.22 -0.97
CA THR A 103 -17.26 -6.08 -0.13
C THR A 103 -18.45 -5.31 -0.69
N ILE A 104 -19.11 -4.54 0.18
CA ILE A 104 -20.29 -3.75 -0.17
C ILE A 104 -19.89 -2.39 -0.77
N CYS A 105 -18.79 -1.80 -0.31
CA CYS A 105 -18.33 -0.49 -0.76
C CYS A 105 -16.88 -0.55 -1.27
N GLY A 106 -16.46 0.49 -2.01
CA GLY A 106 -15.15 0.58 -2.64
C GLY A 106 -13.99 0.93 -1.71
N LEU A 107 -14.16 0.96 -0.38
CA LEU A 107 -13.05 1.25 0.53
C LEU A 107 -11.92 0.23 0.38
N ALA A 108 -12.27 -1.05 0.29
CA ALA A 108 -11.29 -2.12 0.13
C ALA A 108 -10.58 -2.08 -1.24
N ASP A 109 -11.28 -1.66 -2.30
CA ASP A 109 -10.63 -1.38 -3.60
C ASP A 109 -9.63 -0.23 -3.45
N GLY A 110 -10.03 0.83 -2.75
CA GLY A 110 -9.15 1.95 -2.42
C GLY A 110 -7.90 1.54 -1.64
N ALA A 111 -8.01 0.54 -0.77
CA ALA A 111 -6.88 -0.03 -0.02
C ALA A 111 -6.00 -0.94 -0.88
N GLY A 112 -6.62 -1.80 -1.70
CA GLY A 112 -5.91 -2.82 -2.48
C GLY A 112 -5.10 -2.24 -3.65
N TRP A 113 -5.62 -1.24 -4.35
CA TRP A 113 -4.95 -0.69 -5.53
C TRP A 113 -3.60 -0.03 -5.26
N PRO A 114 -3.41 0.78 -4.21
CA PRO A 114 -2.07 1.26 -3.83
C PRO A 114 -1.09 0.12 -3.55
N VAL A 115 -1.53 -0.94 -2.86
CA VAL A 115 -0.70 -2.12 -2.60
C VAL A 115 -0.26 -2.78 -3.90
N LYS A 116 -1.20 -3.07 -4.80
CA LYS A 116 -0.91 -3.69 -6.10
C LYS A 116 0.04 -2.86 -6.95
N THR A 117 -0.19 -1.56 -7.03
CA THR A 117 0.65 -0.67 -7.84
C THR A 117 2.02 -0.46 -7.23
N ALA A 118 2.14 -0.31 -5.91
CA ALA A 118 3.41 -0.22 -5.22
C ALA A 118 4.28 -1.47 -5.47
N ILE A 119 3.73 -2.65 -5.20
CA ILE A 119 4.48 -3.90 -5.35
C ILE A 119 4.85 -4.17 -6.82
N ARG A 120 3.97 -3.87 -7.78
CA ARG A 120 4.26 -4.10 -9.20
C ARG A 120 5.31 -3.14 -9.75
N LYS A 121 5.26 -1.86 -9.37
CA LYS A 121 6.11 -0.81 -9.94
C LYS A 121 7.43 -0.63 -9.20
N PHE A 122 7.46 -0.90 -7.90
CA PHE A 122 8.62 -0.71 -7.02
C PHE A 122 9.11 -2.01 -6.38
N ARG A 123 8.83 -3.16 -7.00
CA ARG A 123 9.16 -4.48 -6.44
C ARG A 123 10.62 -4.61 -6.00
N ALA A 124 11.54 -4.08 -6.80
CA ALA A 124 12.97 -4.13 -6.49
C ALA A 124 13.30 -3.42 -5.18
N GLU A 125 12.70 -2.27 -4.91
CA GLU A 125 12.89 -1.52 -3.66
C GLU A 125 12.38 -2.29 -2.45
N PHE A 126 11.21 -2.93 -2.57
CA PHE A 126 10.68 -3.79 -1.51
C PHE A 126 11.54 -5.02 -1.26
N GLU A 127 12.05 -5.67 -2.31
CA GLU A 127 12.97 -6.80 -2.19
C GLU A 127 14.30 -6.39 -1.56
N ASP A 128 14.81 -5.19 -1.88
CA ASP A 128 16.01 -4.63 -1.27
C ASP A 128 15.80 -4.30 0.21
N ALA A 129 14.69 -3.69 0.56
CA ALA A 129 14.33 -3.40 1.95
C ALA A 129 14.24 -4.70 2.80
N ILE A 130 13.64 -5.75 2.24
CA ILE A 130 13.58 -7.08 2.87
C ILE A 130 14.98 -7.65 3.06
N ARG A 131 15.83 -7.60 2.02
CA ARG A 131 17.19 -8.16 2.02
C ARG A 131 18.12 -7.46 3.00
N GLN A 132 18.03 -6.13 3.09
CA GLN A 132 18.92 -5.33 3.93
C GLN A 132 18.43 -5.26 5.38
N GLY A 133 17.18 -5.65 5.64
CA GLY A 133 16.56 -5.51 6.94
C GLY A 133 16.48 -4.04 7.40
N GLU A 134 16.41 -3.10 6.45
CA GLU A 134 16.40 -1.69 6.74
C GLU A 134 15.18 -1.31 7.59
N ARG A 135 15.47 -0.74 8.74
CA ARG A 135 14.45 -0.10 9.55
C ARG A 135 14.17 1.28 8.98
N SER A 136 12.93 1.54 8.60
CA SER A 136 12.47 2.85 8.21
C SER A 136 12.83 3.91 9.27
N LYS A 137 13.03 5.15 8.84
CA LYS A 137 13.27 6.30 9.72
C LYS A 137 12.20 6.42 10.82
N TYR A 138 10.96 6.01 10.54
CA TYR A 138 9.86 6.00 11.53
C TYR A 138 10.00 4.89 12.59
N ALA A 139 10.55 3.74 12.26
CA ALA A 139 10.77 2.67 13.24
C ALA A 139 11.80 3.07 14.32
N LYS A 140 12.75 3.94 13.96
CA LYS A 140 13.73 4.48 14.92
C LYS A 140 13.11 5.45 15.95
N SER A 141 12.04 6.17 15.57
CA SER A 141 11.35 7.09 16.49
C SER A 141 10.43 6.39 17.49
N LEU A 142 9.96 5.20 17.16
CA LEU A 142 9.08 4.41 18.05
C LEU A 142 9.85 3.59 19.10
N THR A 143 11.16 3.39 18.91
CA THR A 143 11.99 2.64 19.86
C THR A 143 12.45 3.47 21.08
N VAL A 144 12.17 4.76 21.09
CA VAL A 144 12.60 5.69 22.17
C VAL A 144 11.54 5.89 23.26
N VAL A 145 10.32 5.37 23.10
CA VAL A 145 9.21 5.58 24.04
C VAL A 145 8.95 4.37 24.97
N GLY A 146 9.81 3.36 24.95
CA GLY A 146 9.60 2.10 25.68
C GLY A 146 10.70 1.69 26.66
N SER A 147 11.36 2.63 27.33
CA SER A 147 12.27 2.31 28.43
C SER A 147 12.07 3.28 29.60
N HIS A 148 11.04 3.03 30.38
CA HIS A 148 10.96 3.38 31.81
C HIS A 148 10.12 2.35 32.53
#